data_4d514d274a34b6cc5883f6670ec59534
#
_entry.id   4d514d274a34b6cc5883f6670ec59534
#
_cell.length_a   1.000
_cell.length_b   1.000
_cell.length_c   1.000
_cell.angle_alpha   90.00
_cell.angle_beta   90.00
_cell.angle_gamma   90.00
#
_symmetry.space_group_name_H-M   'P 1'
#
loop_
_entity.id
_entity.type
_entity.pdbx_description
1 polymer ?
#
loop_
_entity_poly.entity_id
_entity_poly.type
_entity_poly.pdbx_seq_one_letter_code
_entity_poly.pdbx_strand_id
1 'polypeptide(L)'
;GIQDYGRVNMSVDGMRQNYQQSGHQQRNGTLYVDPELLSEVVIDKGASSAMGGAGVIGGIANFRTLEARDLVRPGKQVGGRVRLTSGLGGDANGTHFIGSAAFAIGTEVWDMLVAASERHLGDYDPGTKGSIGELRTGAWFNPEAGQRVKHSPVAYSGYVMRSRLAKLGVALPQDQRLQFSYLTTQVSYDDANMLNTENQALWEKLGSSDVRAQNFAIDYGYAPDNPLVDFKAKLYYVDNRNRQQTLQRGITPGYSITYQTDTYGAQAQNTSTFALDDLSTLRANYGLEFFYDKVRPDSSQPRASTSAVGFPAAEGMTPKGDRALGSLFARLDYDYDDWLNLNAGLRYDRYRLRGDTGFNARTFILGTTRQTDMPLQYAVDREEGRFSPTFGLSVKPGVDWLQLFATYGKGWRPPAVTESLITGRPHGGGAENMYPNPFLSPERSKAWEVGFNVLKENLWFSDDRLGLKVAYFDTDRKSV
;
A
#
# COMPACT_ATOMS: atom_id res chain seq x y z
N GLY A 1 -12.28 6.85 9.65
CA GLY A 1 -10.83 6.77 9.80
C GLY A 1 -10.11 6.90 8.49
N ILE A 2 -8.82 7.23 8.55
CA ILE A 2 -7.94 7.32 7.37
C ILE A 2 -7.35 5.93 7.13
N GLN A 3 -8.17 4.98 6.74
CA GLN A 3 -7.75 3.57 6.57
C GLN A 3 -7.66 3.11 5.11
N ASP A 4 -7.89 4.00 4.17
CA ASP A 4 -7.85 3.65 2.77
C ASP A 4 -6.42 3.68 2.24
N TYR A 5 -6.07 2.69 1.44
CA TYR A 5 -4.74 2.52 0.82
C TYR A 5 -4.28 3.74 0.03
N GLY A 6 -5.18 4.43 -0.64
CA GLY A 6 -4.83 5.64 -1.36
C GLY A 6 -4.36 6.79 -0.47
N ARG A 7 -4.52 6.71 0.85
CA ARG A 7 -4.18 7.76 1.83
C ARG A 7 -2.90 7.51 2.59
N VAL A 8 -2.46 6.27 2.63
CA VAL A 8 -1.17 5.85 3.18
C VAL A 8 -0.29 5.38 2.03
N ASN A 9 0.92 5.89 1.93
CA ASN A 9 1.88 5.37 0.98
C ASN A 9 2.47 4.07 1.51
N MET A 10 2.19 2.97 0.83
CA MET A 10 2.87 1.71 1.06
C MET A 10 3.99 1.56 0.06
N SER A 11 5.20 1.29 0.54
CA SER A 11 6.35 1.05 -0.30
C SER A 11 7.13 -0.19 0.15
N VAL A 12 7.74 -0.87 -0.79
CA VAL A 12 8.68 -1.97 -0.53
C VAL A 12 10.06 -1.49 -0.97
N ASP A 13 11.00 -1.43 -0.04
CA ASP A 13 12.35 -0.85 -0.26
C ASP A 13 12.28 0.55 -0.91
N GLY A 14 11.29 1.38 -0.53
CA GLY A 14 11.04 2.70 -1.11
C GLY A 14 10.34 2.69 -2.47
N MET A 15 10.10 1.54 -3.10
CA MET A 15 9.31 1.39 -4.32
C MET A 15 7.82 1.48 -4.01
N ARG A 16 7.15 2.47 -4.53
CA ARG A 16 5.74 2.73 -4.26
C ARG A 16 4.84 1.63 -4.82
N GLN A 17 3.88 1.17 -4.00
CA GLN A 17 2.92 0.13 -4.36
C GLN A 17 1.57 0.78 -4.68
N ASN A 18 1.39 1.20 -5.94
CA ASN A 18 0.21 1.97 -6.37
C ASN A 18 -0.91 1.11 -6.98
N TYR A 19 -0.79 -0.22 -6.92
CA TYR A 19 -1.82 -1.10 -7.46
C TYR A 19 -3.18 -0.81 -6.82
N GLN A 20 -4.17 -0.57 -7.65
CA GLN A 20 -5.55 -0.40 -7.25
C GLN A 20 -6.44 -1.24 -8.17
N GLN A 21 -7.16 -2.14 -7.57
CA GLN A 21 -8.27 -2.83 -8.19
C GLN A 21 -9.54 -2.31 -7.56
N SER A 22 -10.31 -1.58 -8.32
CA SER A 22 -11.65 -1.23 -7.92
C SER A 22 -12.55 -2.41 -8.14
N GLY A 23 -13.51 -2.59 -7.31
CA GLY A 23 -14.54 -3.56 -7.49
C GLY A 23 -15.29 -3.82 -6.21
N HIS A 24 -16.43 -4.40 -6.37
CA HIS A 24 -17.31 -4.77 -5.28
C HIS A 24 -16.68 -5.74 -4.27
N GLN A 25 -15.62 -6.44 -4.64
CA GLN A 25 -14.91 -7.38 -3.78
C GLN A 25 -13.69 -6.78 -3.10
N GLN A 26 -13.51 -5.47 -3.14
CA GLN A 26 -12.63 -4.66 -2.30
C GLN A 26 -11.21 -5.19 -2.10
N ARG A 27 -10.53 -5.54 -3.15
CA ARG A 27 -9.10 -5.89 -3.09
C ARG A 27 -8.20 -4.73 -3.48
N ASN A 28 -8.70 -3.51 -3.31
CA ASN A 28 -7.95 -2.30 -3.53
C ASN A 28 -6.80 -2.22 -2.57
N GLY A 29 -5.62 -2.07 -3.11
CA GLY A 29 -4.44 -1.74 -2.34
C GLY A 29 -3.91 -2.88 -1.46
N THR A 30 -4.09 -4.13 -1.82
CA THR A 30 -3.42 -5.23 -1.13
C THR A 30 -1.93 -5.17 -1.42
N LEU A 31 -1.12 -5.15 -0.37
CA LEU A 31 0.32 -5.25 -0.46
C LEU A 31 0.71 -6.72 -0.62
N TYR A 32 1.30 -7.06 -1.75
CA TYR A 32 1.74 -8.42 -2.05
C TYR A 32 3.24 -8.57 -1.73
N VAL A 33 3.55 -8.70 -0.45
CA VAL A 33 4.90 -9.01 0.06
C VAL A 33 4.80 -10.06 1.16
N ASP A 34 5.65 -11.08 1.12
CA ASP A 34 5.69 -12.08 2.18
C ASP A 34 6.50 -11.55 3.37
N PRO A 35 5.93 -11.52 4.59
CA PRO A 35 6.64 -11.11 5.80
C PRO A 35 7.94 -11.89 6.06
N GLU A 36 8.07 -13.13 5.56
CA GLU A 36 9.30 -13.91 5.68
C GLU A 36 10.50 -13.27 4.97
N LEU A 37 10.27 -12.42 3.98
CA LEU A 37 11.32 -11.71 3.25
C LEU A 37 11.59 -10.31 3.80
N LEU A 38 10.88 -9.88 4.85
CA LEU A 38 11.06 -8.58 5.47
C LEU A 38 12.10 -8.63 6.60
N SER A 39 12.80 -7.53 6.78
CA SER A 39 13.68 -7.26 7.91
C SER A 39 13.11 -6.20 8.85
N GLU A 40 12.36 -5.24 8.30
CA GLU A 40 11.86 -4.10 9.06
C GLU A 40 10.61 -3.50 8.41
N VAL A 41 9.75 -2.90 9.22
CA VAL A 41 8.64 -2.05 8.77
C VAL A 41 8.75 -0.70 9.47
N VAL A 42 8.92 0.36 8.70
CA VAL A 42 8.98 1.74 9.20
C VAL A 42 7.66 2.44 8.88
N ILE A 43 7.03 3.01 9.91
CA ILE A 43 5.73 3.70 9.80
C ILE A 43 5.88 5.13 10.27
N ASP A 44 5.71 6.08 9.35
CA ASP A 44 5.59 7.51 9.64
C ASP A 44 4.14 7.94 9.52
N LYS A 45 3.59 8.52 10.57
CA LYS A 45 2.18 8.94 10.63
C LYS A 45 2.01 10.38 10.19
N GLY A 46 0.93 10.66 9.46
CA GLY A 46 0.56 12.00 9.02
C GLY A 46 1.22 12.44 7.71
N ALA A 47 1.16 13.74 7.42
CA ALA A 47 1.80 14.33 6.26
C ALA A 47 3.32 14.38 6.42
N SER A 48 4.06 14.11 5.35
CA SER A 48 5.52 14.06 5.36
C SER A 48 6.11 14.94 4.26
N SER A 49 7.12 15.74 4.63
CA SER A 49 7.96 16.48 3.69
C SER A 49 9.25 15.74 3.30
N ALA A 50 9.38 14.47 3.70
CA ALA A 50 10.52 13.61 3.34
C ALA A 50 10.20 12.75 2.10
N MET A 51 11.19 11.97 1.65
CA MET A 51 11.03 10.98 0.58
C MET A 51 9.86 10.03 0.85
N GLY A 52 9.08 9.72 -0.16
CA GLY A 52 7.88 8.89 -0.06
C GLY A 52 6.61 9.63 0.35
N GLY A 53 6.70 10.94 0.72
CA GLY A 53 5.56 11.75 1.14
C GLY A 53 4.68 12.30 0.03
N ALA A 54 5.02 12.06 -1.24
CA ALA A 54 4.26 12.56 -2.39
C ALA A 54 2.82 12.05 -2.41
N GLY A 55 1.86 12.96 -2.45
CA GLY A 55 0.44 12.61 -2.57
C GLY A 55 -0.11 11.83 -1.37
N VAL A 56 0.34 12.10 -0.14
CA VAL A 56 0.00 11.35 1.08
C VAL A 56 -0.61 12.26 2.13
N ILE A 57 -1.63 11.78 2.82
CA ILE A 57 -2.29 12.48 3.93
C ILE A 57 -2.33 11.67 5.24
N GLY A 58 -2.22 10.35 5.17
CA GLY A 58 -2.33 9.45 6.32
C GLY A 58 -1.01 8.96 6.88
N GLY A 59 0.05 8.96 6.06
CA GLY A 59 1.38 8.50 6.46
C GLY A 59 2.06 7.63 5.41
N ILE A 60 3.24 7.13 5.79
CA ILE A 60 4.09 6.27 4.96
C ILE A 60 4.33 4.98 5.73
N ALA A 61 4.19 3.83 5.07
CA ALA A 61 4.63 2.53 5.57
C ALA A 61 5.63 1.94 4.58
N ASN A 62 6.89 1.88 4.95
CA ASN A 62 7.95 1.29 4.15
C ASN A 62 8.35 -0.08 4.70
N PHE A 63 8.23 -1.09 3.85
CA PHE A 63 8.55 -2.49 4.13
C PHE A 63 9.94 -2.77 3.57
N ARG A 64 10.94 -2.79 4.44
CA ARG A 64 12.32 -3.11 4.06
C ARG A 64 12.50 -4.62 3.94
N THR A 65 12.92 -5.09 2.79
CA THR A 65 13.25 -6.51 2.59
C THR A 65 14.65 -6.83 3.11
N LEU A 66 14.94 -8.13 3.25
CA LEU A 66 16.24 -8.61 3.69
C LEU A 66 17.38 -8.07 2.81
N GLU A 67 18.51 -7.82 3.45
CA GLU A 67 19.78 -7.50 2.83
C GLU A 67 20.88 -8.46 3.31
N ALA A 68 22.01 -8.52 2.60
CA ALA A 68 23.11 -9.41 2.97
C ALA A 68 23.59 -9.17 4.41
N ARG A 69 23.64 -7.91 4.85
CA ARG A 69 24.02 -7.52 6.23
C ARG A 69 23.06 -8.01 7.32
N ASP A 70 21.82 -8.35 6.96
CA ASP A 70 20.84 -8.89 7.93
C ASP A 70 21.12 -10.37 8.25
N LEU A 71 21.90 -11.05 7.41
CA LEU A 71 22.23 -12.48 7.52
C LEU A 71 23.72 -12.75 7.82
N VAL A 72 24.60 -11.97 7.24
CA VAL A 72 26.07 -12.11 7.41
C VAL A 72 26.47 -11.43 8.71
N ARG A 73 26.97 -12.23 9.66
CA ARG A 73 27.43 -11.73 10.96
C ARG A 73 28.77 -11.01 10.83
N PRO A 74 29.08 -10.07 11.72
CA PRO A 74 30.39 -9.40 11.75
C PRO A 74 31.55 -10.41 11.73
N GLY A 75 32.54 -10.17 10.87
CA GLY A 75 33.71 -11.03 10.70
C GLY A 75 33.45 -12.33 9.90
N LYS A 76 32.26 -12.50 9.33
CA LYS A 76 31.91 -13.60 8.41
C LYS A 76 31.63 -13.07 7.03
N GLN A 77 31.76 -13.93 6.03
CA GLN A 77 31.47 -13.59 4.62
C GLN A 77 30.17 -14.26 4.13
N VAL A 78 29.65 -15.21 4.88
CA VAL A 78 28.48 -16.01 4.49
C VAL A 78 27.47 -16.04 5.63
N GLY A 79 26.20 -15.92 5.30
CA GLY A 79 25.10 -16.05 6.23
C GLY A 79 23.91 -16.72 5.61
N GLY A 80 23.08 -17.35 6.43
CA GLY A 80 21.86 -18.00 5.96
C GLY A 80 20.82 -18.10 7.05
N ARG A 81 19.55 -18.21 6.64
CA ARG A 81 18.39 -18.40 7.51
C ARG A 81 17.41 -19.36 6.86
N VAL A 82 16.93 -20.30 7.63
CA VAL A 82 15.82 -21.18 7.26
C VAL A 82 14.75 -21.05 8.35
N ARG A 83 13.50 -20.88 7.95
CA ARG A 83 12.34 -20.91 8.84
C ARG A 83 11.29 -21.86 8.30
N LEU A 84 10.74 -22.67 9.19
CA LEU A 84 9.62 -23.56 8.91
C LEU A 84 8.59 -23.36 10.02
N THR A 85 7.36 -23.08 9.63
CA THR A 85 6.25 -22.86 10.55
C THR A 85 5.04 -23.67 10.07
N SER A 86 4.43 -24.39 10.99
CA SER A 86 3.15 -25.07 10.79
C SER A 86 2.26 -24.79 11.98
N GLY A 87 0.95 -24.68 11.76
CA GLY A 87 0.00 -24.56 12.86
C GLY A 87 -0.26 -25.92 13.49
N LEU A 88 -0.17 -25.94 14.81
CA LEU A 88 -0.56 -27.07 15.64
C LEU A 88 -1.62 -26.58 16.61
N GLY A 89 -2.82 -27.15 16.56
CA GLY A 89 -3.90 -26.77 17.48
C GLY A 89 -5.24 -27.31 17.03
N GLY A 90 -6.20 -27.43 17.97
CA GLY A 90 -7.49 -28.08 17.76
C GLY A 90 -8.37 -27.43 16.71
N ASP A 91 -8.30 -26.11 16.56
CA ASP A 91 -9.06 -25.33 15.58
C ASP A 91 -8.10 -24.73 14.53
N ALA A 92 -7.11 -25.52 14.10
CA ALA A 92 -6.17 -25.10 13.08
C ALA A 92 -6.91 -24.85 11.76
N ASN A 93 -6.62 -23.72 11.14
CA ASN A 93 -7.18 -23.30 9.84
C ASN A 93 -6.67 -24.24 8.74
N GLY A 94 -7.24 -25.43 8.62
CA GLY A 94 -6.83 -26.46 7.68
C GLY A 94 -5.34 -26.82 7.81
N THR A 95 -4.79 -27.45 6.80
CA THR A 95 -3.35 -27.72 6.72
C THR A 95 -2.64 -26.45 6.26
N HIS A 96 -1.80 -25.88 7.11
CA HIS A 96 -0.98 -24.73 6.70
C HIS A 96 0.52 -24.96 6.95
N PHE A 97 1.29 -24.39 6.05
CA PHE A 97 2.73 -24.46 6.05
C PHE A 97 3.30 -23.12 5.59
N ILE A 98 4.32 -22.63 6.29
CA ILE A 98 5.09 -21.46 5.88
C ILE A 98 6.56 -21.87 5.94
N GLY A 99 7.23 -21.81 4.80
CA GLY A 99 8.65 -22.11 4.68
C GLY A 99 9.39 -20.97 4.04
N SER A 100 10.56 -20.62 4.54
CA SER A 100 11.46 -19.67 3.93
C SER A 100 12.92 -20.07 4.08
N ALA A 101 13.72 -19.72 3.07
CA ALA A 101 15.16 -19.85 3.08
C ALA A 101 15.79 -18.58 2.49
N ALA A 102 16.88 -18.13 3.10
CA ALA A 102 17.66 -17.02 2.64
C ALA A 102 19.15 -17.32 2.79
N PHE A 103 19.92 -16.91 1.79
CA PHE A 103 21.37 -17.06 1.75
C PHE A 103 22.02 -15.76 1.30
N ALA A 104 23.12 -15.39 1.93
CA ALA A 104 23.85 -14.19 1.61
C ALA A 104 25.36 -14.40 1.65
N ILE A 105 26.04 -13.67 0.78
CA ILE A 105 27.50 -13.52 0.76
C ILE A 105 27.77 -12.02 0.89
N GLY A 106 28.75 -11.66 1.72
CA GLY A 106 29.23 -10.28 1.86
C GLY A 106 30.76 -10.27 1.81
N THR A 107 31.28 -9.44 0.92
CA THR A 107 32.70 -9.11 0.81
C THR A 107 32.90 -7.60 0.96
N GLU A 108 34.12 -7.11 0.95
CA GLU A 108 34.39 -5.66 0.97
C GLU A 108 33.95 -4.96 -0.33
N VAL A 109 33.92 -5.67 -1.44
CA VAL A 109 33.66 -5.09 -2.78
C VAL A 109 32.24 -5.36 -3.25
N TRP A 110 31.64 -6.50 -2.90
CA TRP A 110 30.30 -6.85 -3.33
C TRP A 110 29.58 -7.71 -2.28
N ASP A 111 28.29 -7.66 -2.34
CA ASP A 111 27.41 -8.54 -1.56
C ASP A 111 26.24 -9.04 -2.41
N MET A 112 25.74 -10.22 -2.06
CA MET A 112 24.63 -10.85 -2.73
C MET A 112 23.69 -11.45 -1.68
N LEU A 113 22.39 -11.33 -1.93
CA LEU A 113 21.35 -12.02 -1.19
C LEU A 113 20.43 -12.71 -2.19
N VAL A 114 20.05 -13.96 -1.88
CA VAL A 114 18.94 -14.67 -2.50
C VAL A 114 18.05 -15.24 -1.41
N ALA A 115 16.73 -15.11 -1.57
CA ALA A 115 15.77 -15.65 -0.64
C ALA A 115 14.50 -16.11 -1.36
N ALA A 116 13.85 -17.12 -0.79
CA ALA A 116 12.57 -17.63 -1.24
C ALA A 116 11.68 -17.96 -0.06
N SER A 117 10.37 -17.80 -0.25
CA SER A 117 9.36 -18.22 0.69
C SER A 117 8.18 -18.85 -0.02
N GLU A 118 7.55 -19.81 0.63
CA GLU A 118 6.27 -20.37 0.26
C GLU A 118 5.36 -20.43 1.48
N ARG A 119 4.14 -19.95 1.31
CA ARG A 119 3.08 -19.94 2.30
C ARG A 119 1.88 -20.66 1.71
N HIS A 120 1.45 -21.71 2.36
CA HIS A 120 0.25 -22.44 2.05
C HIS A 120 -0.67 -22.33 3.27
N LEU A 121 -1.79 -21.63 3.12
CA LEU A 121 -2.83 -21.53 4.14
C LEU A 121 -4.09 -22.19 3.62
N GLY A 122 -4.62 -23.13 4.41
CA GLY A 122 -5.90 -23.78 4.17
C GLY A 122 -7.07 -22.87 4.51
N ASP A 123 -8.27 -23.40 4.32
CA ASP A 123 -9.49 -22.71 4.71
C ASP A 123 -9.52 -22.47 6.22
N TYR A 124 -9.98 -21.30 6.65
CA TYR A 124 -10.04 -20.97 8.06
C TYR A 124 -11.37 -21.36 8.71
N ASP A 125 -11.31 -21.73 9.99
CA ASP A 125 -12.48 -21.96 10.81
C ASP A 125 -12.92 -20.63 11.45
N PRO A 126 -14.20 -20.22 11.31
CA PRO A 126 -14.69 -19.01 11.93
C PRO A 126 -14.77 -19.16 13.45
N GLY A 127 -14.61 -18.04 14.16
CA GLY A 127 -14.78 -18.03 15.61
C GLY A 127 -16.19 -18.47 16.02
N THR A 128 -16.29 -19.29 17.07
CA THR A 128 -17.55 -19.82 17.59
C THR A 128 -18.29 -18.81 18.49
N LYS A 129 -17.61 -17.78 18.96
CA LYS A 129 -18.19 -16.70 19.78
C LYS A 129 -18.60 -15.53 18.87
N GLY A 130 -19.87 -15.16 18.91
CA GLY A 130 -20.41 -14.06 18.11
C GLY A 130 -21.78 -14.38 17.56
N SER A 131 -22.43 -13.35 16.97
CA SER A 131 -23.84 -13.36 16.61
C SER A 131 -24.10 -13.58 15.12
N ILE A 132 -23.35 -14.43 14.42
CA ILE A 132 -23.70 -14.78 13.02
C ILE A 132 -25.12 -15.33 12.94
N GLY A 133 -25.64 -15.98 14.01
CA GLY A 133 -27.02 -16.42 14.12
C GLY A 133 -28.04 -15.32 14.43
N GLU A 134 -27.58 -14.11 14.78
CA GLU A 134 -28.44 -12.97 15.12
C GLU A 134 -28.45 -11.89 14.03
N LEU A 135 -27.74 -12.07 12.93
CA LEU A 135 -27.87 -11.21 11.76
C LEU A 135 -29.33 -11.30 11.30
N ARG A 136 -30.08 -10.26 11.69
CA ARG A 136 -31.51 -10.16 11.44
C ARG A 136 -31.77 -10.33 9.96
N THR A 137 -32.57 -11.31 9.70
CA THR A 137 -33.31 -11.66 8.50
C THR A 137 -33.67 -10.45 7.62
N GLY A 138 -32.83 -10.09 6.66
CA GLY A 138 -33.32 -9.65 5.38
C GLY A 138 -33.74 -10.89 4.58
N ALA A 139 -34.51 -10.74 3.54
CA ALA A 139 -35.01 -11.82 2.66
C ALA A 139 -33.90 -12.73 2.06
N TRP A 140 -32.67 -12.54 2.43
CA TRP A 140 -31.47 -13.17 1.93
C TRP A 140 -30.68 -14.01 2.96
N PHE A 141 -31.15 -14.08 4.21
CA PHE A 141 -30.41 -14.79 5.26
C PHE A 141 -31.30 -15.81 5.98
N ASN A 142 -30.94 -17.08 5.88
CA ASN A 142 -31.57 -18.15 6.63
C ASN A 142 -30.80 -18.34 7.98
N PRO A 143 -31.47 -18.21 9.16
CA PRO A 143 -30.86 -18.41 10.47
C PRO A 143 -30.17 -19.76 10.64
N GLU A 144 -30.73 -20.83 10.05
CA GLU A 144 -30.15 -22.18 10.12
C GLU A 144 -28.85 -22.27 9.30
N ALA A 145 -28.77 -21.56 8.17
CA ALA A 145 -27.53 -21.44 7.40
C ALA A 145 -26.44 -20.73 8.21
N GLY A 146 -26.80 -19.68 8.97
CA GLY A 146 -25.88 -18.98 9.86
C GLY A 146 -25.31 -19.87 10.97
N GLN A 147 -26.13 -20.75 11.55
CA GLN A 147 -25.66 -21.71 12.55
C GLN A 147 -24.70 -22.77 11.95
N ARG A 148 -24.95 -23.20 10.72
CA ARG A 148 -24.07 -24.15 10.03
C ARG A 148 -22.71 -23.54 9.69
N VAL A 149 -22.68 -22.27 9.25
CA VAL A 149 -21.42 -21.55 8.97
C VAL A 149 -20.57 -21.41 10.22
N LYS A 150 -21.18 -21.22 11.38
CA LYS A 150 -20.50 -21.07 12.67
C LYS A 150 -19.65 -22.29 13.08
N HIS A 151 -19.98 -23.45 12.55
CA HIS A 151 -19.33 -24.73 12.89
C HIS A 151 -18.66 -25.42 11.68
N SER A 152 -18.41 -24.67 10.60
CA SER A 152 -17.84 -25.19 9.37
C SER A 152 -16.72 -24.28 8.86
N PRO A 153 -15.66 -24.82 8.26
CA PRO A 153 -14.65 -24.01 7.61
C PRO A 153 -15.26 -23.05 6.57
N VAL A 154 -14.69 -21.88 6.45
CA VAL A 154 -15.02 -20.94 5.37
C VAL A 154 -14.35 -21.45 4.09
N ALA A 155 -15.10 -22.23 3.32
CA ALA A 155 -14.58 -22.88 2.12
C ALA A 155 -14.03 -21.86 1.11
N TYR A 156 -12.95 -22.23 0.44
CA TYR A 156 -12.24 -21.41 -0.56
C TYR A 156 -11.58 -20.13 0.03
N SER A 157 -11.34 -20.09 1.33
CA SER A 157 -10.63 -18.98 1.99
C SER A 157 -9.12 -19.17 2.03
N GLY A 158 -8.64 -20.34 1.68
CA GLY A 158 -7.23 -20.68 1.60
C GLY A 158 -6.52 -19.98 0.44
N TYR A 159 -5.19 -19.86 0.55
CA TYR A 159 -4.36 -19.32 -0.53
C TYR A 159 -2.94 -19.89 -0.51
N VAL A 160 -2.29 -19.80 -1.65
CA VAL A 160 -0.87 -20.10 -1.80
C VAL A 160 -0.13 -18.83 -2.21
N MET A 161 0.93 -18.49 -1.47
CA MET A 161 1.81 -17.36 -1.80
C MET A 161 3.24 -17.87 -1.97
N ARG A 162 3.90 -17.46 -3.05
CA ARG A 162 5.30 -17.75 -3.35
C ARG A 162 6.04 -16.47 -3.62
N SER A 163 7.13 -16.24 -2.90
CA SER A 163 7.94 -15.04 -3.06
C SER A 163 9.41 -15.39 -3.27
N ARG A 164 10.09 -14.57 -4.07
CA ARG A 164 11.53 -14.67 -4.33
C ARG A 164 12.15 -13.30 -4.32
N LEU A 165 13.30 -13.19 -3.68
CA LEU A 165 14.08 -11.96 -3.54
C LEU A 165 15.51 -12.24 -3.98
N ALA A 166 16.07 -11.34 -4.79
CA ALA A 166 17.49 -11.32 -5.12
C ALA A 166 18.01 -9.88 -5.05
N LYS A 167 19.14 -9.69 -4.41
CA LYS A 167 19.85 -8.41 -4.35
C LYS A 167 21.32 -8.63 -4.64
N LEU A 168 21.93 -7.69 -5.39
CA LEU A 168 23.35 -7.63 -5.67
C LEU A 168 23.83 -6.21 -5.42
N GLY A 169 24.73 -6.03 -4.47
CA GLY A 169 25.37 -4.77 -4.16
C GLY A 169 26.83 -4.78 -4.59
N VAL A 170 27.32 -3.65 -5.08
CA VAL A 170 28.72 -3.44 -5.46
C VAL A 170 29.20 -2.12 -4.87
N ALA A 171 30.28 -2.18 -4.09
CA ALA A 171 31.01 -1.01 -3.67
C ALA A 171 31.88 -0.52 -4.83
N LEU A 172 31.76 0.74 -5.16
CA LEU A 172 32.55 1.42 -6.18
C LEU A 172 33.59 2.33 -5.49
N PRO A 173 34.64 2.76 -6.19
CA PRO A 173 35.60 3.71 -5.63
C PRO A 173 34.95 4.99 -5.09
N GLN A 174 35.63 5.66 -4.13
CA GLN A 174 35.20 6.94 -3.56
C GLN A 174 33.86 6.88 -2.84
N ASP A 175 33.66 5.86 -1.99
CA ASP A 175 32.48 5.69 -1.13
C ASP A 175 31.13 5.66 -1.88
N GLN A 176 31.16 5.11 -3.07
CA GLN A 176 29.98 4.90 -3.89
C GLN A 176 29.50 3.45 -3.76
N ARG A 177 28.18 3.24 -3.90
CA ARG A 177 27.57 1.93 -3.92
C ARG A 177 26.46 1.86 -4.97
N LEU A 178 26.40 0.77 -5.68
CA LEU A 178 25.33 0.42 -6.61
C LEU A 178 24.68 -0.86 -6.12
N GLN A 179 23.33 -0.92 -6.12
CA GLN A 179 22.58 -2.12 -5.76
C GLN A 179 21.48 -2.38 -6.77
N PHE A 180 21.37 -3.62 -7.19
CA PHE A 180 20.27 -4.14 -8.01
C PHE A 180 19.37 -4.99 -7.11
N SER A 181 18.06 -4.82 -7.23
CA SER A 181 17.08 -5.55 -6.45
C SER A 181 15.96 -6.08 -7.34
N TYR A 182 15.56 -7.34 -7.08
CA TYR A 182 14.40 -7.96 -7.69
C TYR A 182 13.59 -8.70 -6.64
N LEU A 183 12.32 -8.38 -6.53
CA LEU A 183 11.35 -9.08 -5.70
C LEU A 183 10.16 -9.49 -6.55
N THR A 184 9.75 -10.75 -6.47
CA THR A 184 8.49 -11.23 -7.06
C THR A 184 7.67 -11.96 -6.03
N THR A 185 6.35 -11.72 -6.04
CA THR A 185 5.37 -12.42 -5.22
C THR A 185 4.23 -12.88 -6.10
N GLN A 186 3.86 -14.15 -6.01
CA GLN A 186 2.70 -14.75 -6.66
C GLN A 186 1.74 -15.23 -5.59
N VAL A 187 0.45 -14.93 -5.76
CA VAL A 187 -0.62 -15.36 -4.84
C VAL A 187 -1.75 -15.96 -5.66
N SER A 188 -2.10 -17.19 -5.36
CA SER A 188 -3.24 -17.88 -5.97
C SER A 188 -4.28 -18.17 -4.90
N TYR A 189 -5.53 -17.80 -5.14
CA TYR A 189 -6.65 -18.03 -4.24
C TYR A 189 -7.94 -18.17 -5.03
N ASP A 190 -8.94 -18.76 -4.38
CA ASP A 190 -10.26 -18.93 -4.95
C ASP A 190 -11.19 -17.77 -4.54
N ASP A 191 -12.18 -17.50 -5.36
CA ASP A 191 -13.28 -16.59 -5.08
C ASP A 191 -14.52 -17.40 -4.76
N ALA A 192 -15.16 -17.11 -3.64
CA ALA A 192 -16.34 -17.82 -3.19
C ALA A 192 -17.45 -16.87 -2.74
N ASN A 193 -18.67 -17.36 -2.80
CA ASN A 193 -19.83 -16.71 -2.24
C ASN A 193 -20.56 -17.66 -1.30
N MET A 194 -21.20 -17.12 -0.29
CA MET A 194 -22.07 -17.89 0.58
C MET A 194 -23.44 -18.04 -0.09
N LEU A 195 -23.85 -19.27 -0.35
CA LEU A 195 -25.20 -19.58 -0.84
C LEU A 195 -26.17 -19.70 0.33
N ASN A 196 -27.26 -18.99 0.20
CA ASN A 196 -28.37 -19.04 1.15
C ASN A 196 -29.46 -20.01 0.64
N THR A 197 -29.18 -21.31 0.69
CA THR A 197 -30.17 -22.33 0.30
C THR A 197 -30.47 -23.27 1.47
N GLU A 198 -31.72 -23.70 1.57
CA GLU A 198 -32.22 -24.53 2.67
C GLU A 198 -31.54 -25.89 2.79
N ASN A 199 -30.91 -26.40 1.72
CA ASN A 199 -30.50 -27.80 1.65
C ASN A 199 -29.08 -28.07 1.06
N GLN A 200 -28.22 -27.07 0.78
CA GLN A 200 -26.95 -27.31 0.09
C GLN A 200 -25.75 -26.66 0.77
N ALA A 201 -24.56 -27.02 0.27
CA ALA A 201 -23.31 -26.45 0.71
C ALA A 201 -23.35 -24.92 0.76
N LEU A 202 -22.95 -24.35 1.87
CA LEU A 202 -23.03 -22.93 2.17
C LEU A 202 -22.10 -22.06 1.33
N TRP A 203 -21.16 -22.68 0.65
CA TRP A 203 -20.13 -21.98 -0.13
C TRP A 203 -20.12 -22.45 -1.58
N GLU A 204 -20.21 -21.50 -2.49
CA GLU A 204 -20.06 -21.73 -3.93
C GLU A 204 -18.78 -21.08 -4.43
N LYS A 205 -17.95 -21.85 -5.14
CA LYS A 205 -16.81 -21.29 -5.83
C LYS A 205 -17.27 -20.46 -7.02
N LEU A 206 -16.93 -19.17 -7.03
CA LEU A 206 -17.26 -18.25 -8.12
C LEU A 206 -16.17 -18.21 -9.19
N GLY A 207 -14.94 -18.46 -8.80
CA GLY A 207 -13.80 -18.34 -9.66
C GLY A 207 -12.47 -18.52 -8.92
N SER A 208 -11.43 -18.00 -9.51
CA SER A 208 -10.08 -17.97 -8.93
C SER A 208 -9.36 -16.67 -9.31
N SER A 209 -8.37 -16.33 -8.53
CA SER A 209 -7.51 -15.17 -8.76
C SER A 209 -6.04 -15.56 -8.67
N ASP A 210 -5.26 -15.13 -9.67
CA ASP A 210 -3.81 -15.24 -9.70
C ASP A 210 -3.20 -13.84 -9.71
N VAL A 211 -2.53 -13.50 -8.63
CA VAL A 211 -1.83 -12.21 -8.48
C VAL A 211 -0.35 -12.41 -8.71
N ARG A 212 0.27 -11.49 -9.42
CA ARG A 212 1.70 -11.40 -9.58
C ARG A 212 2.16 -9.97 -9.35
N ALA A 213 3.02 -9.77 -8.37
CA ALA A 213 3.70 -8.51 -8.10
C ALA A 213 5.19 -8.68 -8.40
N GLN A 214 5.77 -7.79 -9.20
CA GLN A 214 7.19 -7.76 -9.53
C GLN A 214 7.75 -6.38 -9.28
N ASN A 215 8.87 -6.31 -8.60
CA ASN A 215 9.54 -5.08 -8.21
C ASN A 215 11.00 -5.16 -8.65
N PHE A 216 11.45 -4.16 -9.41
CA PHE A 216 12.82 -4.01 -9.84
C PHE A 216 13.34 -2.66 -9.40
N ALA A 217 14.53 -2.60 -8.84
CA ALA A 217 15.15 -1.34 -8.47
C ALA A 217 16.66 -1.35 -8.76
N ILE A 218 17.15 -0.15 -9.05
CA ILE A 218 18.56 0.20 -9.05
C ILE A 218 18.72 1.34 -8.05
N ASP A 219 19.51 1.10 -7.02
CA ASP A 219 19.88 2.07 -5.99
C ASP A 219 21.31 2.51 -6.19
N TYR A 220 21.55 3.79 -6.09
CA TYR A 220 22.88 4.39 -6.06
C TYR A 220 23.06 5.23 -4.79
N GLY A 221 24.14 5.04 -4.10
CA GLY A 221 24.56 5.80 -2.93
C GLY A 221 25.94 6.39 -3.12
N TYR A 222 26.12 7.61 -2.64
CA TYR A 222 27.42 8.30 -2.58
C TYR A 222 27.52 9.07 -1.27
N ALA A 223 28.38 8.61 -0.37
CA ALA A 223 28.56 9.16 0.98
C ALA A 223 30.06 9.27 1.32
N PRO A 224 30.78 10.24 0.68
CA PRO A 224 32.18 10.47 0.95
C PRO A 224 32.40 11.01 2.38
N ASP A 225 33.65 11.10 2.82
CA ASP A 225 34.02 11.76 4.08
C ASP A 225 33.84 13.29 3.97
N ASN A 226 32.60 13.68 3.66
CA ASN A 226 32.16 15.07 3.57
C ASN A 226 30.73 15.17 4.15
N PRO A 227 30.54 15.85 5.28
CA PRO A 227 29.24 15.92 5.95
C PRO A 227 28.14 16.60 5.13
N LEU A 228 28.48 17.29 4.03
CA LEU A 228 27.51 17.92 3.14
C LEU A 228 26.93 16.96 2.10
N VAL A 229 27.46 15.73 2.00
CA VAL A 229 27.11 14.79 0.93
C VAL A 229 26.77 13.42 1.52
N ASP A 230 25.49 13.09 1.59
CA ASP A 230 24.91 11.75 1.69
C ASP A 230 23.84 11.66 0.60
N PHE A 231 24.31 11.39 -0.63
CA PHE A 231 23.45 11.36 -1.81
C PHE A 231 22.92 9.94 -2.06
N LYS A 232 21.61 9.85 -2.31
CA LYS A 232 20.94 8.60 -2.66
C LYS A 232 20.03 8.83 -3.87
N ALA A 233 20.11 7.92 -4.83
CA ALA A 233 19.19 7.90 -5.98
C ALA A 233 18.65 6.49 -6.19
N LYS A 234 17.43 6.40 -6.71
CA LYS A 234 16.75 5.16 -7.03
C LYS A 234 15.97 5.30 -8.31
N LEU A 235 16.08 4.30 -9.17
CA LEU A 235 15.16 4.04 -10.28
C LEU A 235 14.44 2.72 -10.02
N TYR A 236 13.12 2.68 -10.26
CA TYR A 236 12.38 1.46 -10.02
C TYR A 236 11.22 1.24 -11.00
N TYR A 237 10.86 -0.01 -11.13
CA TYR A 237 9.69 -0.46 -11.88
C TYR A 237 8.92 -1.49 -11.05
N VAL A 238 7.61 -1.29 -10.94
CA VAL A 238 6.68 -2.21 -10.26
C VAL A 238 5.59 -2.62 -11.23
N ASP A 239 5.46 -3.93 -11.50
CA ASP A 239 4.36 -4.54 -12.27
C ASP A 239 3.49 -5.33 -11.29
N ASN A 240 2.25 -4.89 -11.12
CA ASN A 240 1.22 -5.59 -10.38
C ASN A 240 0.13 -6.06 -11.34
N ARG A 241 -0.13 -7.36 -11.35
CA ARG A 241 -1.15 -7.98 -12.18
C ARG A 241 -2.01 -8.92 -11.36
N ASN A 242 -3.33 -8.81 -11.47
CA ASN A 242 -4.26 -9.79 -10.95
C ASN A 242 -5.13 -10.31 -12.11
N ARG A 243 -5.07 -11.61 -12.35
CA ARG A 243 -5.95 -12.29 -13.30
C ARG A 243 -7.04 -13.02 -12.52
N GLN A 244 -8.27 -12.53 -12.68
CA GLN A 244 -9.46 -13.17 -12.14
C GLN A 244 -10.13 -14.02 -13.22
N GLN A 245 -10.53 -15.23 -12.84
CA GLN A 245 -11.34 -16.13 -13.66
C GLN A 245 -12.69 -16.31 -12.97
N THR A 246 -13.76 -16.01 -13.68
CA THR A 246 -15.13 -16.26 -13.21
C THR A 246 -15.65 -17.52 -13.90
N LEU A 247 -16.17 -18.46 -13.13
CA LEU A 247 -16.72 -19.70 -13.64
C LEU A 247 -18.03 -19.46 -14.37
N GLN A 248 -18.37 -20.38 -15.28
CA GLN A 248 -19.69 -20.40 -15.91
C GLN A 248 -20.78 -20.65 -14.87
N ARG A 249 -21.85 -19.87 -14.91
CA ARG A 249 -23.03 -20.05 -14.05
C ARG A 249 -24.31 -20.14 -14.89
N GLY A 250 -24.89 -21.33 -14.91
CA GLY A 250 -26.04 -21.61 -15.77
C GLY A 250 -25.73 -21.31 -17.23
N ILE A 251 -26.49 -20.44 -17.86
CA ILE A 251 -26.30 -20.00 -19.24
C ILE A 251 -25.28 -18.87 -19.41
N THR A 252 -24.82 -18.25 -18.30
CA THR A 252 -23.82 -17.18 -18.35
C THR A 252 -22.42 -17.76 -18.50
N PRO A 253 -21.72 -17.50 -19.62
CA PRO A 253 -20.37 -18.02 -19.84
C PRO A 253 -19.39 -17.51 -18.78
N GLY A 254 -18.41 -18.33 -18.46
CA GLY A 254 -17.25 -17.89 -17.70
C GLY A 254 -16.40 -16.87 -18.50
N TYR A 255 -15.65 -16.06 -17.78
CA TYR A 255 -14.76 -15.05 -18.38
C TYR A 255 -13.55 -14.80 -17.50
N SER A 256 -12.54 -14.12 -18.05
CA SER A 256 -11.38 -13.67 -17.31
C SER A 256 -11.22 -12.17 -17.42
N ILE A 257 -10.73 -11.57 -16.32
CA ILE A 257 -10.34 -10.16 -16.25
C ILE A 257 -8.92 -10.09 -15.74
N THR A 258 -8.08 -9.33 -16.40
CA THR A 258 -6.74 -9.01 -15.93
C THR A 258 -6.68 -7.53 -15.55
N TYR A 259 -6.39 -7.26 -14.30
CA TYR A 259 -6.09 -5.92 -13.80
C TYR A 259 -4.58 -5.75 -13.74
N GLN A 260 -4.07 -4.72 -14.37
CA GLN A 260 -2.63 -4.45 -14.38
C GLN A 260 -2.35 -2.99 -14.08
N THR A 261 -1.36 -2.76 -13.22
CA THR A 261 -0.80 -1.44 -12.96
C THR A 261 0.71 -1.53 -13.05
N ASP A 262 1.29 -0.74 -13.97
CA ASP A 262 2.72 -0.54 -14.07
C ASP A 262 3.08 0.79 -13.41
N THR A 263 4.02 0.79 -12.48
CA THR A 263 4.54 1.99 -11.84
C THR A 263 6.02 2.15 -12.15
N TYR A 264 6.38 3.25 -12.77
CA TYR A 264 7.77 3.67 -13.01
C TYR A 264 8.11 4.77 -12.03
N GLY A 265 9.22 4.68 -11.33
CA GLY A 265 9.61 5.67 -10.34
C GLY A 265 11.08 6.07 -10.40
N ALA A 266 11.33 7.31 -10.02
CA ALA A 266 12.65 7.89 -9.86
C ALA A 266 12.69 8.73 -8.58
N GLN A 267 13.76 8.61 -7.82
CA GLN A 267 13.99 9.31 -6.57
C GLN A 267 15.44 9.76 -6.51
N ALA A 268 15.69 10.95 -5.96
CA ALA A 268 17.02 11.41 -5.62
C ALA A 268 16.93 12.34 -4.41
N GLN A 269 17.85 12.18 -3.46
CA GLN A 269 17.95 13.03 -2.29
C GLN A 269 19.39 13.18 -1.84
N ASN A 270 19.68 14.29 -1.18
CA ASN A 270 20.92 14.51 -0.46
C ASN A 270 20.62 14.94 0.97
N THR A 271 21.48 14.56 1.90
CA THR A 271 21.49 15.09 3.26
C THR A 271 22.81 15.82 3.50
N SER A 272 22.71 17.09 3.88
CA SER A 272 23.87 17.92 4.25
C SER A 272 23.79 18.20 5.75
N THR A 273 24.88 17.93 6.46
CA THR A 273 24.99 18.18 7.90
C THR A 273 25.97 19.32 8.14
N PHE A 274 25.52 20.33 8.88
CA PHE A 274 26.28 21.51 9.24
C PHE A 274 26.42 21.53 10.77
N ALA A 275 27.67 21.41 11.26
CA ALA A 275 27.99 21.75 12.64
C ALA A 275 28.09 23.29 12.73
N LEU A 276 27.14 23.94 13.36
CA LEU A 276 27.10 25.42 13.45
C LEU A 276 28.02 25.89 14.57
N ASP A 277 28.02 25.16 15.69
CA ASP A 277 28.90 25.30 16.83
C ASP A 277 28.98 23.96 17.60
N ASP A 278 29.62 23.94 18.79
CA ASP A 278 29.80 22.72 19.60
C ASP A 278 28.48 22.12 20.11
N LEU A 279 27.40 22.89 20.15
CA LEU A 279 26.09 22.48 20.67
C LEU A 279 25.01 22.40 19.59
N SER A 280 25.26 22.95 18.39
CA SER A 280 24.26 23.15 17.38
C SER A 280 24.55 22.40 16.09
N THR A 281 23.63 21.58 15.64
CA THR A 281 23.69 20.87 14.37
C THR A 281 22.48 21.15 13.52
N LEU A 282 22.67 21.49 12.25
CA LEU A 282 21.62 21.64 11.25
C LEU A 282 21.77 20.56 10.19
N ARG A 283 20.75 19.73 10.00
CA ARG A 283 20.67 18.78 8.88
C ARG A 283 19.64 19.26 7.88
N ALA A 284 20.08 19.34 6.61
CA ALA A 284 19.21 19.66 5.48
C ALA A 284 19.06 18.42 4.60
N ASN A 285 17.86 17.86 4.55
CA ASN A 285 17.49 16.79 3.62
C ASN A 285 16.62 17.37 2.51
N TYR A 286 17.03 17.21 1.25
CA TYR A 286 16.34 17.76 0.09
C TYR A 286 16.43 16.82 -1.09
N GLY A 287 15.42 16.86 -1.94
CA GLY A 287 15.39 15.94 -3.06
C GLY A 287 14.16 16.09 -3.94
N LEU A 288 14.04 15.11 -4.81
CA LEU A 288 12.92 14.96 -5.73
C LEU A 288 12.45 13.51 -5.75
N GLU A 289 11.17 13.33 -6.03
CA GLU A 289 10.61 12.02 -6.36
C GLU A 289 9.59 12.18 -7.49
N PHE A 290 9.52 11.14 -8.31
CA PHE A 290 8.60 11.06 -9.42
C PHE A 290 8.07 9.63 -9.52
N PHE A 291 6.78 9.48 -9.84
CA PHE A 291 6.25 8.21 -10.32
C PHE A 291 5.23 8.43 -11.43
N TYR A 292 5.11 7.40 -12.27
CA TYR A 292 4.14 7.32 -13.34
C TYR A 292 3.44 5.97 -13.29
N ASP A 293 2.13 5.99 -13.08
CA ASP A 293 1.27 4.82 -13.07
C ASP A 293 0.55 4.68 -14.40
N LYS A 294 0.56 3.47 -14.95
CA LYS A 294 -0.22 3.09 -16.12
C LYS A 294 -1.15 1.95 -15.76
N VAL A 295 -2.46 2.22 -15.79
CA VAL A 295 -3.50 1.25 -15.45
C VAL A 295 -4.08 0.66 -16.73
N ARG A 296 -4.03 -0.68 -16.85
CA ARG A 296 -4.41 -1.41 -18.08
C ARG A 296 -5.21 -2.66 -17.74
N PRO A 297 -6.55 -2.60 -17.65
CA PRO A 297 -7.37 -3.80 -17.55
C PRO A 297 -7.50 -4.46 -18.92
N ASP A 298 -7.70 -5.79 -18.90
CA ASP A 298 -8.09 -6.60 -20.07
C ASP A 298 -9.18 -7.59 -19.66
N SER A 299 -10.18 -7.81 -20.51
CA SER A 299 -11.32 -8.65 -20.16
C SER A 299 -11.83 -9.43 -21.36
N SER A 300 -12.09 -10.71 -21.12
CA SER A 300 -12.84 -11.57 -22.05
C SER A 300 -14.34 -11.58 -21.81
N GLN A 301 -14.86 -10.74 -20.90
CA GLN A 301 -16.28 -10.67 -20.61
C GLN A 301 -17.08 -10.25 -21.85
N PRO A 302 -18.18 -10.97 -22.21
CA PRO A 302 -19.00 -10.61 -23.35
C PRO A 302 -19.56 -9.18 -23.23
N ARG A 303 -19.50 -8.42 -24.31
CA ARG A 303 -19.99 -7.03 -24.36
C ARG A 303 -21.48 -6.87 -24.08
N ALA A 304 -22.28 -7.92 -24.18
CA ALA A 304 -23.73 -7.89 -23.82
C ALA A 304 -23.99 -7.55 -22.35
N SER A 305 -23.00 -7.72 -21.48
CA SER A 305 -23.02 -7.26 -20.08
C SER A 305 -22.28 -5.93 -19.89
N THR A 306 -22.22 -5.12 -20.94
CA THR A 306 -21.46 -3.86 -20.92
C THR A 306 -22.10 -2.81 -20.01
N SER A 307 -21.23 -2.08 -19.35
CA SER A 307 -21.57 -0.74 -18.89
C SER A 307 -21.82 0.17 -20.08
N ALA A 308 -22.42 1.25 -19.81
CA ALA A 308 -23.00 2.21 -20.63
C ALA A 308 -22.24 2.71 -21.83
N VAL A 309 -21.02 2.57 -22.08
CA VAL A 309 -20.31 3.27 -23.18
C VAL A 309 -19.39 2.33 -23.95
N GLY A 310 -19.75 1.06 -24.04
CA GLY A 310 -18.95 0.09 -24.78
C GLY A 310 -17.77 -0.50 -23.98
N PHE A 311 -17.64 -0.17 -22.71
CA PHE A 311 -16.73 -0.87 -21.80
C PHE A 311 -17.42 -2.15 -21.27
N PRO A 312 -16.79 -3.30 -21.21
CA PRO A 312 -17.24 -4.41 -20.41
C PRO A 312 -17.44 -3.94 -18.96
N ALA A 313 -18.53 -4.34 -18.32
CA ALA A 313 -18.87 -3.85 -16.98
C ALA A 313 -17.71 -3.99 -15.96
N ALA A 314 -16.95 -5.06 -16.09
CA ALA A 314 -15.80 -5.32 -15.25
C ALA A 314 -14.56 -4.46 -15.57
N GLU A 315 -14.33 -4.12 -16.84
CA GLU A 315 -13.24 -3.20 -17.21
C GLU A 315 -13.53 -1.76 -16.77
N GLY A 316 -14.77 -1.32 -16.86
CA GLY A 316 -15.18 0.00 -16.43
C GLY A 316 -14.96 0.22 -14.93
N MET A 317 -15.03 -0.84 -14.13
CA MET A 317 -14.74 -0.81 -12.71
C MET A 317 -13.23 -0.69 -12.40
N THR A 318 -12.36 -0.97 -13.37
CA THR A 318 -10.93 -0.64 -13.30
C THR A 318 -10.54 0.02 -14.61
N PRO A 319 -10.75 1.32 -14.74
CA PRO A 319 -10.62 2.03 -15.99
C PRO A 319 -9.18 2.12 -16.47
N LYS A 320 -9.01 2.27 -17.78
CA LYS A 320 -7.71 2.59 -18.39
C LYS A 320 -7.37 4.06 -18.13
N GLY A 321 -6.13 4.30 -17.73
CA GLY A 321 -5.65 5.66 -17.54
C GLY A 321 -4.23 5.71 -17.02
N ASP A 322 -3.72 6.91 -16.99
CA ASP A 322 -2.36 7.21 -16.56
C ASP A 322 -2.39 8.26 -15.46
N ARG A 323 -1.47 8.15 -14.50
CA ARG A 323 -1.24 9.15 -13.48
C ARG A 323 0.25 9.38 -13.32
N ALA A 324 0.68 10.64 -13.42
CA ALA A 324 2.03 11.06 -13.07
C ALA A 324 1.99 11.94 -11.82
N LEU A 325 2.96 11.82 -10.95
CA LEU A 325 3.16 12.71 -9.80
C LEU A 325 4.65 12.98 -9.63
N GLY A 326 5.00 14.25 -9.67
CA GLY A 326 6.35 14.76 -9.42
C GLY A 326 6.38 15.63 -8.18
N SER A 327 7.46 15.56 -7.41
CA SER A 327 7.60 16.30 -6.16
C SER A 327 9.01 16.82 -5.98
N LEU A 328 9.11 17.99 -5.40
CA LEU A 328 10.34 18.55 -4.82
C LEU A 328 10.12 18.73 -3.34
N PHE A 329 11.10 18.40 -2.53
CA PHE A 329 11.00 18.56 -1.08
C PHE A 329 12.32 19.04 -0.46
N ALA A 330 12.16 19.76 0.66
CA ALA A 330 13.27 20.09 1.56
C ALA A 330 12.78 20.03 3.01
N ARG A 331 13.61 19.49 3.87
CA ARG A 331 13.41 19.41 5.31
C ARG A 331 14.68 19.85 6.03
N LEU A 332 14.52 20.70 7.02
CA LEU A 332 15.56 21.13 7.92
C LEU A 332 15.28 20.56 9.31
N ASP A 333 16.28 19.94 9.91
CA ASP A 333 16.27 19.45 11.28
C ASP A 333 17.40 20.16 12.04
N TYR A 334 17.03 20.97 13.03
CA TYR A 334 17.96 21.69 13.88
C TYR A 334 17.95 21.09 15.28
N ASP A 335 19.10 20.64 15.72
CA ASP A 335 19.34 20.14 17.07
C ASP A 335 20.20 21.15 17.83
N TYR A 336 19.77 21.54 19.02
CA TYR A 336 20.55 22.30 19.96
C TYR A 336 20.77 21.50 21.23
N ASP A 337 22.02 21.11 21.44
CA ASP A 337 22.39 20.18 22.49
C ASP A 337 21.50 18.91 22.42
N ASP A 338 21.19 18.30 23.53
CA ASP A 338 20.29 17.15 23.61
C ASP A 338 18.85 17.50 24.03
N TRP A 339 18.56 18.80 24.25
CA TRP A 339 17.28 19.23 24.82
C TRP A 339 16.29 19.87 23.83
N LEU A 340 16.75 20.43 22.71
CA LEU A 340 15.88 21.07 21.72
C LEU A 340 16.07 20.47 20.33
N ASN A 341 14.97 20.03 19.71
CA ASN A 341 14.92 19.70 18.29
C ASN A 341 13.81 20.51 17.62
N LEU A 342 14.15 21.18 16.52
CA LEU A 342 13.22 21.88 15.63
C LEU A 342 13.30 21.25 14.26
N ASN A 343 12.15 20.98 13.64
CA ASN A 343 12.13 20.61 12.24
C ASN A 343 11.12 21.45 11.45
N ALA A 344 11.50 21.76 10.21
CA ALA A 344 10.67 22.45 9.25
C ALA A 344 10.82 21.81 7.88
N GLY A 345 9.73 21.53 7.22
CA GLY A 345 9.74 20.95 5.90
C GLY A 345 8.77 21.63 4.95
N LEU A 346 9.13 21.64 3.69
CA LEU A 346 8.29 22.10 2.60
C LEU A 346 8.37 21.13 1.44
N ARG A 347 7.20 20.78 0.92
CA ARG A 347 7.07 19.94 -0.26
C ARG A 347 6.20 20.64 -1.29
N TYR A 348 6.57 20.52 -2.55
CA TYR A 348 5.72 20.89 -3.70
C TYR A 348 5.43 19.64 -4.51
N ASP A 349 4.17 19.29 -4.65
CA ASP A 349 3.69 18.18 -5.47
C ASP A 349 2.92 18.71 -6.69
N ARG A 350 3.12 18.06 -7.85
CA ARG A 350 2.33 18.28 -9.06
C ARG A 350 1.92 16.93 -9.64
N TYR A 351 0.63 16.75 -9.88
CA TYR A 351 0.12 15.56 -10.54
C TYR A 351 -0.53 15.90 -11.88
N ARG A 352 -0.61 14.88 -12.72
CA ARG A 352 -1.43 14.85 -13.93
C ARG A 352 -2.10 13.48 -14.01
N LEU A 353 -3.40 13.48 -14.31
CA LEU A 353 -4.22 12.30 -14.50
C LEU A 353 -4.89 12.37 -15.86
N ARG A 354 -4.76 11.29 -16.65
CA ARG A 354 -5.33 11.17 -17.99
C ARG A 354 -6.06 9.84 -18.15
N GLY A 355 -7.11 9.85 -18.96
CA GLY A 355 -7.84 8.67 -19.38
C GLY A 355 -9.20 9.00 -19.93
N ASP A 356 -9.86 7.96 -20.43
CA ASP A 356 -11.20 8.08 -20.99
C ASP A 356 -12.20 7.35 -20.10
N THR A 357 -13.37 7.95 -19.91
CA THR A 357 -14.46 7.33 -19.16
C THR A 357 -15.80 7.73 -19.76
N GLY A 358 -16.87 7.12 -19.27
CA GLY A 358 -18.22 7.48 -19.72
C GLY A 358 -19.29 6.66 -19.00
N PHE A 359 -20.55 7.02 -19.24
CA PHE A 359 -21.71 6.32 -18.72
C PHE A 359 -22.93 6.55 -19.60
N ASN A 360 -23.98 5.72 -19.47
CA ASN A 360 -25.28 6.00 -20.08
C ASN A 360 -26.12 6.85 -19.12
N ALA A 361 -26.43 8.06 -19.53
CA ALA A 361 -27.47 8.85 -18.88
C ALA A 361 -28.83 8.31 -19.30
N ARG A 362 -29.66 7.94 -18.31
CA ARG A 362 -31.01 7.54 -18.58
C ARG A 362 -31.91 8.77 -18.65
N THR A 363 -32.49 9.00 -19.81
CA THR A 363 -33.38 10.15 -20.06
C THR A 363 -34.80 9.67 -20.38
N PHE A 364 -35.78 10.52 -20.12
CA PHE A 364 -37.17 10.30 -20.55
C PHE A 364 -37.41 11.01 -21.89
N ILE A 365 -38.09 10.35 -22.80
CA ILE A 365 -38.53 11.03 -24.02
C ILE A 365 -39.71 11.93 -23.61
N LEU A 366 -39.57 13.22 -23.89
CA LEU A 366 -40.54 14.24 -23.52
C LEU A 366 -41.97 13.84 -23.96
N GLY A 367 -42.92 13.89 -23.04
CA GLY A 367 -44.32 13.51 -23.29
C GLY A 367 -44.62 12.00 -23.31
N THR A 368 -43.65 11.16 -22.92
CA THR A 368 -43.86 9.70 -22.86
C THR A 368 -43.26 9.12 -21.58
N THR A 369 -43.66 7.89 -21.24
CA THR A 369 -43.04 7.10 -20.16
C THR A 369 -41.81 6.31 -20.65
N ARG A 370 -41.45 6.45 -21.92
CA ARG A 370 -40.33 5.72 -22.52
C ARG A 370 -39.01 6.32 -22.04
N GLN A 371 -38.13 5.46 -21.54
CA GLN A 371 -36.79 5.80 -21.22
C GLN A 371 -35.87 5.49 -22.39
N THR A 372 -34.86 6.32 -22.63
CA THR A 372 -33.80 6.08 -23.58
C THR A 372 -32.46 6.28 -22.87
N ASP A 373 -31.47 5.52 -23.26
CA ASP A 373 -30.12 5.67 -22.77
C ASP A 373 -29.32 6.54 -23.74
N MET A 374 -28.72 7.60 -23.22
CA MET A 374 -27.84 8.50 -23.96
C MET A 374 -26.38 8.25 -23.50
N PRO A 375 -25.50 7.75 -24.34
CA PRO A 375 -24.10 7.56 -24.00
C PRO A 375 -23.39 8.90 -23.89
N LEU A 376 -22.71 9.09 -22.76
CA LEU A 376 -21.84 10.22 -22.49
C LEU A 376 -20.40 9.72 -22.36
N GLN A 377 -19.48 10.34 -23.06
CA GLN A 377 -18.04 10.03 -23.03
C GLN A 377 -17.24 11.27 -22.62
N TYR A 378 -16.20 11.06 -21.85
CA TYR A 378 -15.32 12.10 -21.34
C TYR A 378 -13.87 11.70 -21.54
N ALA A 379 -13.09 12.56 -22.20
CA ALA A 379 -11.64 12.55 -22.12
C ALA A 379 -11.23 13.39 -20.92
N VAL A 380 -10.48 12.81 -20.01
CA VAL A 380 -10.02 13.45 -18.78
C VAL A 380 -8.55 13.77 -18.90
N ASP A 381 -8.18 15.02 -18.70
CA ASP A 381 -6.80 15.49 -18.52
C ASP A 381 -6.81 16.53 -17.40
N ARG A 382 -6.41 16.09 -16.21
CA ARG A 382 -6.44 16.88 -14.97
C ARG A 382 -5.03 17.08 -14.46
N GLU A 383 -4.74 18.30 -14.08
CA GLU A 383 -3.45 18.69 -13.53
C GLU A 383 -3.66 19.67 -12.38
N GLU A 384 -2.95 19.47 -11.28
CA GLU A 384 -2.95 20.39 -10.13
C GLU A 384 -1.63 20.24 -9.37
N GLY A 385 -1.19 21.28 -8.68
CA GLY A 385 -0.01 21.29 -7.83
C GLY A 385 -0.26 21.99 -6.50
N ARG A 386 0.50 21.60 -5.46
CA ARG A 386 0.33 22.14 -4.12
C ARG A 386 1.59 22.10 -3.27
N PHE A 387 1.71 23.12 -2.42
CA PHE A 387 2.68 23.16 -1.34
C PHE A 387 2.11 22.54 -0.07
N SER A 388 2.92 21.71 0.59
CA SER A 388 2.60 21.00 1.83
C SER A 388 3.70 21.26 2.88
N PRO A 389 3.55 22.26 3.77
CA PRO A 389 4.48 22.52 4.85
C PRO A 389 4.29 21.55 6.01
N THR A 390 5.39 21.26 6.73
CA THR A 390 5.43 20.53 8.00
C THR A 390 6.30 21.25 9.00
N PHE A 391 5.95 21.19 10.29
CA PHE A 391 6.73 21.74 11.40
C PHE A 391 6.70 20.77 12.58
N GLY A 392 7.79 20.72 13.33
CA GLY A 392 7.88 19.94 14.53
C GLY A 392 8.81 20.62 15.55
N LEU A 393 8.45 20.44 16.81
CA LEU A 393 9.19 20.89 17.96
C LEU A 393 9.28 19.75 18.97
N SER A 394 10.44 19.54 19.55
CA SER A 394 10.65 18.63 20.66
C SER A 394 11.59 19.27 21.68
N VAL A 395 11.22 19.23 22.96
CA VAL A 395 11.94 19.87 24.05
C VAL A 395 12.03 18.95 25.27
N LYS A 396 13.22 18.83 25.87
CA LYS A 396 13.41 18.26 27.20
C LYS A 396 13.52 19.41 28.21
N PRO A 397 12.52 19.64 29.10
CA PRO A 397 12.44 20.82 29.93
C PRO A 397 13.29 20.68 31.19
N GLY A 398 14.62 20.57 31.05
CA GLY A 398 15.56 20.50 32.16
C GLY A 398 15.62 19.16 32.90
N VAL A 399 14.98 18.12 32.34
CA VAL A 399 15.03 16.75 32.88
C VAL A 399 15.10 15.76 31.68
N ASP A 400 16.02 14.80 31.76
CA ASP A 400 16.31 13.89 30.64
C ASP A 400 15.21 12.86 30.38
N TRP A 401 14.41 12.57 31.39
CA TRP A 401 13.36 11.55 31.32
C TRP A 401 12.05 12.05 30.75
N LEU A 402 11.87 13.37 30.52
CA LEU A 402 10.64 13.97 29.97
C LEU A 402 10.95 14.71 28.67
N GLN A 403 10.22 14.38 27.62
CA GLN A 403 10.24 15.09 26.35
C GLN A 403 8.84 15.56 26.00
N LEU A 404 8.67 16.85 25.74
CA LEU A 404 7.46 17.44 25.19
C LEU A 404 7.60 17.56 23.68
N PHE A 405 6.53 17.33 22.93
CA PHE A 405 6.56 17.49 21.47
C PHE A 405 5.28 18.09 20.91
N ALA A 406 5.42 18.79 19.81
CA ALA A 406 4.33 19.29 18.97
C ALA A 406 4.68 19.15 17.50
N THR A 407 3.73 18.72 16.69
CA THR A 407 3.88 18.64 15.23
C THR A 407 2.69 19.26 14.53
N TYR A 408 2.94 19.83 13.35
CA TYR A 408 1.92 20.34 12.45
C TYR A 408 2.28 19.96 11.01
N GLY A 409 1.30 19.53 10.21
CA GLY A 409 1.51 19.24 8.81
C GLY A 409 0.27 19.45 7.96
N LYS A 410 0.49 19.87 6.72
CA LYS A 410 -0.51 19.84 5.66
C LYS A 410 -0.20 18.70 4.72
N GLY A 411 -1.22 17.91 4.40
CA GLY A 411 -1.14 16.83 3.42
C GLY A 411 -2.04 17.12 2.21
N TRP A 412 -1.69 16.50 1.10
CA TRP A 412 -2.42 16.61 -0.15
C TRP A 412 -2.36 15.29 -0.91
N ARG A 413 -3.51 14.81 -1.36
CA ARG A 413 -3.62 13.55 -2.09
C ARG A 413 -4.41 13.75 -3.37
N PRO A 414 -3.77 13.67 -4.55
CA PRO A 414 -4.50 13.65 -5.80
C PRO A 414 -5.29 12.33 -5.95
N PRO A 415 -6.41 12.35 -6.69
CA PRO A 415 -7.19 11.16 -6.95
C PRO A 415 -6.40 10.12 -7.74
N ALA A 416 -6.73 8.86 -7.55
CA ALA A 416 -6.24 7.79 -8.38
C ALA A 416 -7.05 7.70 -9.68
N VAL A 417 -6.49 6.99 -10.68
CA VAL A 417 -7.16 6.72 -11.96
C VAL A 417 -8.53 6.09 -11.71
N THR A 418 -8.60 5.11 -10.83
CA THR A 418 -9.83 4.40 -10.50
C THR A 418 -10.89 5.29 -9.87
N GLU A 419 -10.51 6.19 -8.95
CA GLU A 419 -11.45 7.09 -8.26
C GLU A 419 -12.12 8.08 -9.22
N SER A 420 -11.38 8.54 -10.24
CA SER A 420 -11.89 9.54 -11.19
C SER A 420 -12.64 8.95 -12.36
N LEU A 421 -12.20 7.79 -12.84
CA LEU A 421 -12.63 7.24 -14.13
C LEU A 421 -13.55 6.02 -13.99
N ILE A 422 -13.77 5.52 -12.76
CA ILE A 422 -14.61 4.32 -12.53
C ILE A 422 -16.00 4.50 -13.10
N THR A 423 -16.48 3.49 -13.81
CA THR A 423 -17.84 3.43 -14.34
C THR A 423 -18.29 1.97 -14.42
N GLY A 424 -19.59 1.71 -14.49
CA GLY A 424 -20.11 0.37 -14.74
C GLY A 424 -21.24 -0.05 -13.81
N ARG A 425 -21.55 -1.34 -13.89
CA ARG A 425 -22.61 -1.99 -13.10
C ARG A 425 -22.01 -3.12 -12.28
N PRO A 426 -21.65 -2.88 -11.00
CA PRO A 426 -21.03 -3.91 -10.17
C PRO A 426 -21.90 -5.16 -9.99
N HIS A 427 -23.20 -5.02 -10.05
CA HIS A 427 -24.15 -6.09 -9.73
C HIS A 427 -24.98 -6.60 -10.90
N GLY A 428 -24.59 -6.49 -12.12
CA GLY A 428 -25.24 -7.02 -13.30
C GLY A 428 -26.80 -6.99 -13.24
N GLY A 429 -27.45 -6.20 -14.07
CA GLY A 429 -28.91 -6.21 -14.20
C GLY A 429 -29.71 -5.31 -13.25
N GLY A 430 -29.10 -4.69 -12.27
CA GLY A 430 -29.75 -3.74 -11.34
C GLY A 430 -29.69 -2.29 -11.81
N ALA A 431 -30.43 -1.43 -11.10
CA ALA A 431 -30.44 0.03 -11.31
C ALA A 431 -29.17 0.73 -10.80
N GLU A 432 -28.28 0.01 -10.13
CA GLU A 432 -27.08 0.54 -9.53
C GLU A 432 -25.99 0.72 -10.59
N ASN A 433 -25.72 1.95 -10.95
CA ASN A 433 -24.62 2.32 -11.82
C ASN A 433 -23.55 3.05 -11.00
N MET A 434 -22.30 2.74 -11.26
CA MET A 434 -21.18 3.57 -10.82
C MET A 434 -20.94 4.64 -11.89
N TYR A 435 -20.93 5.89 -11.44
CA TYR A 435 -20.70 7.03 -12.32
C TYR A 435 -19.29 7.56 -12.11
N PRO A 436 -18.57 7.90 -13.19
CA PRO A 436 -17.27 8.52 -13.06
C PRO A 436 -17.39 9.92 -12.45
N ASN A 437 -16.36 10.33 -11.72
CA ASN A 437 -16.20 11.71 -11.28
C ASN A 437 -14.91 12.32 -11.87
N PRO A 438 -14.93 12.76 -13.14
CA PRO A 438 -13.75 13.33 -13.79
C PRO A 438 -13.33 14.68 -13.21
N PHE A 439 -14.18 15.29 -12.38
CA PHE A 439 -13.95 16.59 -11.72
C PHE A 439 -13.51 16.44 -10.25
N LEU A 440 -13.25 15.23 -9.80
CA LEU A 440 -12.83 14.96 -8.43
C LEU A 440 -11.58 15.78 -8.08
N SER A 441 -11.69 16.58 -7.03
CA SER A 441 -10.58 17.40 -6.55
C SER A 441 -9.68 16.62 -5.58
N PRO A 442 -8.39 16.97 -5.47
CA PRO A 442 -7.50 16.34 -4.51
C PRO A 442 -7.95 16.53 -3.06
N GLU A 443 -7.80 15.51 -2.27
CA GLU A 443 -8.01 15.59 -0.82
C GLU A 443 -6.94 16.45 -0.17
N ARG A 444 -7.32 17.16 0.88
CA ARG A 444 -6.46 18.04 1.66
C ARG A 444 -6.60 17.72 3.13
N SER A 445 -5.49 17.68 3.84
CA SER A 445 -5.50 17.52 5.29
C SER A 445 -4.71 18.61 5.99
N LYS A 446 -5.11 18.90 7.23
CA LYS A 446 -4.33 19.65 8.21
C LYS A 446 -4.33 18.79 9.46
N ALA A 447 -3.17 18.45 9.94
CA ALA A 447 -3.02 17.64 11.14
C ALA A 447 -2.09 18.33 12.11
N TRP A 448 -2.38 18.22 13.39
CA TRP A 448 -1.48 18.58 14.46
C TRP A 448 -1.52 17.52 15.55
N GLU A 449 -0.41 17.35 16.23
CA GLU A 449 -0.22 16.44 17.35
C GLU A 449 0.58 17.15 18.43
N VAL A 450 0.17 17.01 19.68
CA VAL A 450 0.92 17.46 20.85
C VAL A 450 0.97 16.33 21.86
N GLY A 451 2.07 16.22 22.57
CA GLY A 451 2.19 15.17 23.55
C GLY A 451 3.49 15.21 24.34
N PHE A 452 3.68 14.14 25.10
CA PHE A 452 4.91 13.94 25.85
C PHE A 452 5.33 12.47 25.85
N ASN A 453 6.63 12.28 25.95
CA ASN A 453 7.27 10.99 26.17
C ASN A 453 7.93 11.01 27.57
N VAL A 454 7.75 9.95 28.33
CA VAL A 454 8.50 9.68 29.57
C VAL A 454 9.35 8.45 29.34
N LEU A 455 10.63 8.55 29.63
CA LEU A 455 11.56 7.45 29.65
C LEU A 455 12.42 7.54 30.90
N LYS A 456 12.09 6.72 31.89
CA LYS A 456 12.79 6.72 33.17
C LYS A 456 13.37 5.35 33.42
N GLU A 457 14.68 5.31 33.65
CA GLU A 457 15.41 4.11 34.07
C GLU A 457 15.61 4.11 35.58
N ASN A 458 15.74 2.93 36.16
CA ASN A 458 15.99 2.72 37.59
C ASN A 458 14.94 3.42 38.50
N LEU A 459 13.65 3.23 38.20
CA LEU A 459 12.56 3.89 38.93
C LEU A 459 12.24 3.15 40.24
N TRP A 460 12.15 1.85 40.23
CA TRP A 460 11.85 0.97 41.37
C TRP A 460 12.97 -0.06 41.64
N PHE A 461 13.64 -0.52 40.58
CA PHE A 461 14.72 -1.50 40.63
C PHE A 461 15.90 -1.02 39.79
N SER A 462 17.10 -1.59 40.02
CA SER A 462 18.34 -1.17 39.33
C SER A 462 18.38 -1.39 37.82
N ASP A 463 17.46 -2.15 37.28
CA ASP A 463 17.44 -2.49 35.84
C ASP A 463 16.04 -2.33 35.23
N ASP A 464 15.13 -1.64 35.90
CA ASP A 464 13.81 -1.38 35.36
C ASP A 464 13.79 -0.16 34.41
N ARG A 465 12.83 -0.15 33.50
CA ARG A 465 12.64 0.93 32.54
C ARG A 465 11.16 1.22 32.37
N LEU A 466 10.74 2.44 32.71
CA LEU A 466 9.41 2.94 32.42
C LEU A 466 9.40 3.74 31.12
N GLY A 467 8.63 3.28 30.13
CA GLY A 467 8.34 4.02 28.90
C GLY A 467 6.85 4.37 28.83
N LEU A 468 6.52 5.65 28.70
CA LEU A 468 5.15 6.14 28.49
C LEU A 468 5.13 7.20 27.39
N LYS A 469 4.24 7.05 26.43
CA LYS A 469 3.92 8.09 25.44
C LYS A 469 2.46 8.45 25.53
N VAL A 470 2.17 9.75 25.64
CA VAL A 470 0.81 10.30 25.56
C VAL A 470 0.79 11.34 24.46
N ALA A 471 -0.17 11.23 23.56
CA ALA A 471 -0.34 12.18 22.47
C ALA A 471 -1.82 12.46 22.24
N TYR A 472 -2.13 13.72 21.99
CA TYR A 472 -3.41 14.17 21.42
C TYR A 472 -3.17 14.63 20.00
N PHE A 473 -3.98 14.17 19.08
CA PHE A 473 -3.92 14.56 17.67
C PHE A 473 -5.30 14.95 17.15
N ASP A 474 -5.30 15.90 16.23
CA ASP A 474 -6.49 16.30 15.49
C ASP A 474 -6.15 16.42 14.00
N THR A 475 -7.06 15.96 13.15
CA THR A 475 -6.88 15.98 11.71
C THR A 475 -8.16 16.44 11.03
N ASP A 476 -8.14 17.66 10.49
CA ASP A 476 -9.16 18.16 9.58
C ASP A 476 -8.85 17.69 8.15
N ARG A 477 -9.81 17.02 7.54
CA ARG A 477 -9.73 16.54 6.17
C ARG A 477 -10.89 17.05 5.34
N LYS A 478 -10.56 17.64 4.20
CA LYS A 478 -11.52 18.02 3.18
C LYS A 478 -11.32 17.14 1.95
N SER A 479 -12.32 16.33 1.64
CA SER A 479 -12.50 15.71 0.33
C SER A 479 -13.65 16.45 -0.38
N VAL A 480 -13.43 16.83 -1.60
CA VAL A 480 -14.43 17.55 -2.41
C VAL A 480 -14.86 16.66 -3.55
#